data_23c115a56807e5e641e05e67c4d1d7ed
#
_entry.id   23c115a56807e5e641e05e67c4d1d7ed
#
_cell.length_a   1.000
_cell.length_b   1.000
_cell.length_c   1.000
_cell.angle_alpha   90.00
_cell.angle_beta   90.00
_cell.angle_gamma   90.00
#
_symmetry.space_group_name_H-M   'P 1'
#
loop_
_entity.id
_entity.type
_entity.pdbx_description
1 polymer ?
#
loop_
_entity_poly.entity_id
_entity_poly.type
_entity_poly.pdbx_seq_one_letter_code
_entity_poly.pdbx_strand_id
1 'polypeptide(L)'
;MIEKIQHATASSPEGAKGLVKGVLACAFQNMAFMLPTGLLYLLVKDLLAGSTSGRSTFYLLGCVACFVLILLTTWFQYNGTYFTTYKESGTRRLTLAERLRKLPLSFFGKRDLADLTSTIMADCEVLEKDCSHFIPGLFGSLISTVLIALSLFAFDGRMALAALWVIPVSTAIVMGSYRVQDKVQAKTMAAKMACADGIQEYIETLRDLKASNAEQRYLSGLSDKIRAVEKQSIVAELETALFVSSAGMVLKLGIASVALTGSVLLVQGSIDVLTLFLFLMAASRMYDPMQGALQNLAAVIAMRTNVGRMNEILDAPLQTGSEQLTNQGCDIVFDHVGFAYNSGETVLRDVSFTAKQGEVTALVGPSGGGKTTVSRLAARFWDYQKGSITVGGMEVSRIDPEKLMSLYSIVFQDVTLFDNTILENIRLGRKGATDEEVLAAAKLANCEEFAEKLPDKWNTNIGENGCALSGGERQRISIARAFLKDAPIILLDEATASLDVENETAIQEALSRLIKHKTVLIIAHRMRTVAGADKIVVLSGGIVAEQGSPAELYARKGLYTHMVDLQSASQNWTI
;
A
#
# COMPACT_ATOMS: atom_id res chain seq x y z
N MET A 1 17.34 11.22 16.49
CA MET A 1 17.22 11.99 15.23
C MET A 1 16.89 11.05 14.06
N ILE A 2 17.66 9.99 13.84
CA ILE A 2 17.45 9.02 12.74
C ILE A 2 16.06 8.39 12.82
N GLU A 3 15.60 7.92 13.98
CA GLU A 3 14.26 7.34 14.15
C GLU A 3 13.12 8.30 13.77
N LYS A 4 13.26 9.60 14.10
CA LYS A 4 12.27 10.60 13.69
C LYS A 4 12.25 10.80 12.16
N ILE A 5 13.41 10.72 11.50
CA ILE A 5 13.50 10.80 10.05
C ILE A 5 12.88 9.54 9.42
N GLN A 6 13.15 8.35 9.97
CA GLN A 6 12.56 7.09 9.52
C GLN A 6 11.03 7.17 9.51
N HIS A 7 10.43 7.54 10.63
CA HIS A 7 8.97 7.67 10.72
C HIS A 7 8.41 8.78 9.81
N ALA A 8 9.14 9.91 9.68
CA ALA A 8 8.73 11.03 8.83
C ALA A 8 8.87 10.77 7.32
N THR A 9 9.61 9.73 6.91
CA THR A 9 9.85 9.38 5.51
C THR A 9 9.51 7.93 5.18
N ALA A 10 8.93 7.18 6.12
CA ALA A 10 8.65 5.75 6.02
C ALA A 10 9.86 4.98 5.44
N SER A 11 11.07 5.26 5.93
CA SER A 11 12.32 4.71 5.40
C SER A 11 13.00 3.75 6.37
N SER A 12 13.89 2.92 5.84
CA SER A 12 14.78 2.08 6.64
C SER A 12 15.82 2.91 7.41
N PRO A 13 16.49 2.36 8.44
CA PRO A 13 17.60 3.05 9.12
C PRO A 13 18.73 3.47 8.17
N GLU A 14 19.00 2.66 7.15
CA GLU A 14 20.00 2.96 6.12
C GLU A 14 19.52 4.07 5.18
N GLY A 15 18.27 4.04 4.77
CA GLY A 15 17.64 5.08 3.96
C GLY A 15 17.65 6.45 4.64
N ALA A 16 17.31 6.50 5.94
CA ALA A 16 17.37 7.73 6.73
C ALA A 16 18.79 8.30 6.83
N LYS A 17 19.81 7.45 7.02
CA LYS A 17 21.22 7.87 6.99
C LYS A 17 21.65 8.36 5.60
N GLY A 18 21.17 7.67 4.56
CA GLY A 18 21.41 8.05 3.17
C GLY A 18 20.83 9.42 2.84
N LEU A 19 19.60 9.70 3.30
CA LEU A 19 18.96 10.99 3.12
C LEU A 19 19.76 12.14 3.77
N VAL A 20 20.25 11.94 4.99
CA VAL A 20 21.12 12.94 5.66
C VAL A 20 22.40 13.17 4.88
N LYS A 21 23.05 12.11 4.37
CA LYS A 21 24.23 12.25 3.50
C LYS A 21 23.90 13.02 2.22
N GLY A 22 22.76 12.76 1.60
CA GLY A 22 22.26 13.48 0.42
C GLY A 22 22.06 14.97 0.69
N VAL A 23 21.46 15.32 1.83
CA VAL A 23 21.28 16.73 2.27
C VAL A 23 22.66 17.43 2.41
N LEU A 24 23.61 16.80 3.08
CA LEU A 24 24.96 17.37 3.25
C LEU A 24 25.67 17.49 1.90
N ALA A 25 25.57 16.50 1.04
CA ALA A 25 26.16 16.56 -0.30
C ALA A 25 25.58 17.71 -1.15
N CYS A 26 24.26 17.95 -1.07
CA CYS A 26 23.63 19.11 -1.71
C CYS A 26 24.16 20.45 -1.14
N ALA A 27 24.31 20.54 0.17
CA ALA A 27 24.88 21.74 0.79
C ALA A 27 26.33 21.99 0.33
N PHE A 28 27.17 20.96 0.28
CA PHE A 28 28.54 21.06 -0.23
C PHE A 28 28.60 21.44 -1.71
N GLN A 29 27.72 20.89 -2.52
CA GLN A 29 27.60 21.25 -3.94
C GLN A 29 27.23 22.73 -4.10
N ASN A 30 26.24 23.23 -3.37
CA ASN A 30 25.84 24.64 -3.39
C ASN A 30 27.01 25.57 -2.99
N MET A 31 27.82 25.15 -1.99
CA MET A 31 29.03 25.90 -1.61
C MET A 31 30.10 25.85 -2.70
N ALA A 32 30.29 24.71 -3.38
CA ALA A 32 31.23 24.61 -4.49
C ALA A 32 30.86 25.54 -5.66
N PHE A 33 29.55 25.73 -5.93
CA PHE A 33 29.08 26.69 -6.94
C PHE A 33 29.37 28.15 -6.59
N MET A 34 29.72 28.48 -5.33
CA MET A 34 30.17 29.82 -4.94
C MET A 34 31.65 30.09 -5.24
N LEU A 35 32.49 29.06 -5.40
CA LEU A 35 33.93 29.22 -5.62
C LEU A 35 34.29 30.03 -6.87
N PRO A 36 33.63 29.85 -8.04
CA PRO A 36 33.87 30.70 -9.20
C PRO A 36 33.61 32.17 -8.92
N THR A 37 32.63 32.48 -8.05
CA THR A 37 32.33 33.88 -7.65
C THR A 37 33.50 34.46 -6.84
N GLY A 38 34.12 33.67 -5.94
CA GLY A 38 35.32 34.08 -5.23
C GLY A 38 36.52 34.30 -6.14
N LEU A 39 36.70 33.45 -7.15
CA LEU A 39 37.75 33.59 -8.15
C LEU A 39 37.55 34.86 -9.00
N LEU A 40 36.30 35.12 -9.39
CA LEU A 40 35.94 36.35 -10.14
C LEU A 40 36.18 37.62 -9.31
N TYR A 41 35.85 37.57 -8.01
CA TYR A 41 36.17 38.66 -7.08
C TYR A 41 37.68 38.97 -7.04
N LEU A 42 38.52 37.96 -6.96
CA LEU A 42 40.00 38.13 -6.97
C LEU A 42 40.47 38.71 -8.31
N LEU A 43 39.91 38.26 -9.44
CA LEU A 43 40.24 38.77 -10.75
C LEU A 43 39.89 40.27 -10.87
N VAL A 44 38.65 40.64 -10.45
CA VAL A 44 38.22 42.07 -10.49
C VAL A 44 39.09 42.90 -9.56
N LYS A 45 39.49 42.39 -8.38
CA LYS A 45 40.40 43.09 -7.47
C LYS A 45 41.74 43.38 -8.13
N ASP A 46 42.37 42.37 -8.78
CA ASP A 46 43.65 42.54 -9.45
C ASP A 46 43.56 43.46 -10.68
N LEU A 47 42.43 43.43 -11.43
CA LEU A 47 42.17 44.35 -12.54
C LEU A 47 42.09 45.80 -12.06
N LEU A 48 41.37 46.08 -10.98
CA LEU A 48 41.27 47.41 -10.38
C LEU A 48 42.61 47.91 -9.81
N ALA A 49 43.45 47.01 -9.33
CA ALA A 49 44.79 47.31 -8.83
C ALA A 49 45.84 47.43 -9.93
N GLY A 50 45.50 47.19 -11.20
CA GLY A 50 46.45 47.24 -12.33
C GLY A 50 47.52 46.14 -12.31
N SER A 51 47.37 45.08 -11.50
CA SER A 51 48.40 44.07 -11.22
C SER A 51 48.16 42.72 -11.93
N THR A 52 47.61 42.75 -13.13
CA THR A 52 47.25 41.53 -13.88
C THR A 52 48.43 40.85 -14.59
N SER A 53 49.57 41.51 -14.75
CA SER A 53 50.74 40.96 -15.44
C SER A 53 51.32 39.75 -14.71
N GLY A 54 51.24 38.56 -15.34
CA GLY A 54 51.83 37.32 -14.81
C GLY A 54 50.87 36.42 -14.00
N ARG A 55 49.61 36.82 -13.71
CA ARG A 55 48.64 36.00 -12.95
C ARG A 55 47.67 35.21 -13.79
N SER A 56 47.76 35.25 -15.14
CA SER A 56 46.88 34.49 -16.04
C SER A 56 46.87 32.98 -15.76
N THR A 57 48.05 32.40 -15.46
CA THR A 57 48.18 31.00 -15.11
C THR A 57 47.46 30.64 -13.80
N PHE A 58 47.51 31.53 -12.78
CA PHE A 58 46.78 31.37 -11.53
C PHE A 58 45.26 31.32 -11.76
N TYR A 59 44.71 32.22 -12.57
CA TYR A 59 43.29 32.21 -12.86
C TYR A 59 42.87 31.00 -13.70
N LEU A 60 43.69 30.58 -14.68
CA LEU A 60 43.45 29.40 -15.47
C LEU A 60 43.42 28.14 -14.58
N LEU A 61 44.44 27.96 -13.73
CA LEU A 61 44.49 26.84 -12.77
C LEU A 61 43.32 26.89 -11.76
N GLY A 62 42.98 28.12 -11.30
CA GLY A 62 41.83 28.34 -10.42
C GLY A 62 40.49 27.92 -11.07
N CYS A 63 40.27 28.26 -12.35
CA CYS A 63 39.10 27.81 -13.09
C CYS A 63 39.06 26.26 -13.21
N VAL A 64 40.19 25.63 -13.55
CA VAL A 64 40.28 24.17 -13.64
C VAL A 64 40.00 23.53 -12.27
N ALA A 65 40.59 24.08 -11.21
CA ALA A 65 40.37 23.58 -9.84
C ALA A 65 38.89 23.70 -9.42
N CYS A 66 38.27 24.85 -9.67
CA CYS A 66 36.82 25.05 -9.42
C CYS A 66 35.97 24.05 -10.21
N PHE A 67 36.28 23.84 -11.49
CA PHE A 67 35.57 22.90 -12.34
C PHE A 67 35.67 21.46 -11.80
N VAL A 68 36.89 21.02 -11.47
CA VAL A 68 37.12 19.68 -10.90
C VAL A 68 36.37 19.51 -9.57
N LEU A 69 36.39 20.53 -8.70
CA LEU A 69 35.72 20.47 -7.41
C LEU A 69 34.18 20.42 -7.58
N ILE A 70 33.64 21.20 -8.51
CA ILE A 70 32.22 21.16 -8.85
C ILE A 70 31.84 19.78 -9.40
N LEU A 71 32.63 19.19 -10.28
CA LEU A 71 32.39 17.84 -10.79
C LEU A 71 32.39 16.81 -9.66
N LEU A 72 33.38 16.85 -8.77
CA LEU A 72 33.47 15.93 -7.65
C LEU A 72 32.28 16.08 -6.68
N THR A 73 31.94 17.31 -6.30
CA THR A 73 30.78 17.54 -5.41
C THR A 73 29.47 17.16 -6.06
N THR A 74 29.30 17.38 -7.37
CA THR A 74 28.13 16.96 -8.14
C THR A 74 28.04 15.43 -8.20
N TRP A 75 29.16 14.73 -8.41
CA TRP A 75 29.21 13.27 -8.40
C TRP A 75 28.83 12.70 -7.03
N PHE A 76 29.37 13.28 -5.94
CA PHE A 76 29.00 12.87 -4.58
C PHE A 76 27.53 13.15 -4.27
N GLN A 77 27.01 14.31 -4.70
CA GLN A 77 25.60 14.65 -4.53
C GLN A 77 24.72 13.70 -5.29
N TYR A 78 25.02 13.41 -6.57
CA TYR A 78 24.24 12.51 -7.41
C TYR A 78 24.19 11.10 -6.79
N ASN A 79 25.32 10.54 -6.38
CA ASN A 79 25.37 9.23 -5.72
C ASN A 79 24.64 9.23 -4.38
N GLY A 80 24.76 10.28 -3.58
CA GLY A 80 24.13 10.39 -2.27
C GLY A 80 22.63 10.57 -2.32
N THR A 81 22.12 11.20 -3.36
CA THR A 81 20.68 11.44 -3.52
C THR A 81 19.98 10.35 -4.34
N TYR A 82 20.42 10.10 -5.57
CA TYR A 82 19.70 9.19 -6.48
C TYR A 82 19.93 7.72 -6.15
N PHE A 83 21.16 7.23 -6.18
CA PHE A 83 21.41 5.80 -5.98
C PHE A 83 20.90 5.29 -4.62
N THR A 84 21.12 6.10 -3.57
CA THR A 84 20.66 5.74 -2.23
C THR A 84 19.13 5.69 -2.17
N THR A 85 18.45 6.64 -2.79
CA THR A 85 16.99 6.72 -2.76
C THR A 85 16.32 5.63 -3.60
N TYR A 86 16.85 5.30 -4.78
CA TYR A 86 16.29 4.21 -5.60
C TYR A 86 16.43 2.86 -4.91
N LYS A 87 17.58 2.59 -4.28
CA LYS A 87 17.77 1.39 -3.46
C LYS A 87 16.77 1.35 -2.30
N GLU A 88 16.60 2.47 -1.62
CA GLU A 88 15.64 2.59 -0.50
C GLU A 88 14.20 2.42 -0.96
N SER A 89 13.83 2.92 -2.13
CA SER A 89 12.49 2.76 -2.71
C SER A 89 12.15 1.28 -2.92
N GLY A 90 13.10 0.50 -3.45
CA GLY A 90 12.95 -0.95 -3.55
C GLY A 90 12.78 -1.63 -2.19
N THR A 91 13.64 -1.26 -1.22
CA THR A 91 13.57 -1.79 0.16
C THR A 91 12.23 -1.44 0.81
N ARG A 92 11.73 -0.21 0.64
CA ARG A 92 10.43 0.23 1.16
C ARG A 92 9.27 -0.59 0.61
N ARG A 93 9.21 -0.81 -0.72
CA ARG A 93 8.19 -1.65 -1.35
C ARG A 93 8.22 -3.08 -0.81
N LEU A 94 9.42 -3.67 -0.68
CA LEU A 94 9.58 -5.00 -0.09
C LEU A 94 9.14 -5.04 1.38
N THR A 95 9.49 -4.02 2.17
CA THR A 95 9.10 -3.93 3.59
C THR A 95 7.58 -3.81 3.74
N LEU A 96 6.93 -2.99 2.90
CA LEU A 96 5.47 -2.86 2.89
C LEU A 96 4.80 -4.18 2.48
N ALA A 97 5.30 -4.84 1.43
CA ALA A 97 4.77 -6.13 0.98
C ALA A 97 4.92 -7.22 2.06
N GLU A 98 6.10 -7.29 2.70
CA GLU A 98 6.36 -8.23 3.80
C GLU A 98 5.50 -7.93 5.03
N ARG A 99 5.23 -6.64 5.29
CA ARG A 99 4.31 -6.23 6.36
C ARG A 99 2.88 -6.65 6.05
N LEU A 100 2.41 -6.41 4.83
CA LEU A 100 1.08 -6.85 4.39
C LEU A 100 0.91 -8.36 4.51
N ARG A 101 1.93 -9.15 4.14
CA ARG A 101 1.90 -10.61 4.29
C ARG A 101 1.61 -11.07 5.72
N LYS A 102 2.08 -10.32 6.72
CA LYS A 102 1.93 -10.64 8.16
C LYS A 102 0.70 -10.04 8.81
N LEU A 103 -0.01 -9.13 8.11
CA LEU A 103 -1.21 -8.52 8.65
C LEU A 103 -2.38 -9.50 8.66
N PRO A 104 -3.27 -9.42 9.67
CA PRO A 104 -4.47 -10.23 9.72
C PRO A 104 -5.41 -9.93 8.54
N LEU A 105 -6.17 -10.92 8.09
CA LEU A 105 -7.15 -10.72 7.01
C LEU A 105 -8.22 -9.67 7.37
N SER A 106 -8.45 -9.42 8.66
CA SER A 106 -9.31 -8.34 9.14
C SER A 106 -8.85 -6.94 8.71
N PHE A 107 -7.56 -6.75 8.44
CA PHE A 107 -7.02 -5.50 7.92
C PHE A 107 -7.51 -5.22 6.49
N PHE A 108 -7.49 -6.25 5.65
CA PHE A 108 -7.93 -6.15 4.25
C PHE A 108 -9.44 -5.95 4.11
N GLY A 109 -10.24 -6.43 5.06
CA GLY A 109 -11.68 -6.19 5.08
C GLY A 109 -12.09 -4.74 5.39
N LYS A 110 -11.15 -3.90 5.84
CA LYS A 110 -11.37 -2.47 6.16
C LYS A 110 -10.81 -1.52 5.11
N ARG A 111 -10.03 -2.02 4.17
CA ARG A 111 -9.30 -1.26 3.17
C ARG A 111 -9.63 -1.77 1.78
N ASP A 112 -9.74 -0.84 0.84
CA ASP A 112 -9.81 -1.17 -0.56
C ASP A 112 -8.45 -1.69 -1.06
N LEU A 113 -8.47 -2.78 -1.82
CA LEU A 113 -7.27 -3.37 -2.43
C LEU A 113 -6.59 -2.39 -3.40
N ALA A 114 -7.38 -1.59 -4.11
CA ALA A 114 -6.88 -0.55 -5.00
C ALA A 114 -6.10 0.53 -4.23
N ASP A 115 -6.59 0.92 -3.03
CA ASP A 115 -5.91 1.86 -2.14
C ASP A 115 -4.55 1.32 -1.65
N LEU A 116 -4.49 0.05 -1.25
CA LEU A 116 -3.24 -0.61 -0.84
C LEU A 116 -2.23 -0.71 -1.99
N THR A 117 -2.70 -1.07 -3.18
CA THR A 117 -1.87 -1.13 -4.39
C THR A 117 -1.32 0.25 -4.74
N SER A 118 -2.17 1.29 -4.70
CA SER A 118 -1.77 2.69 -4.91
C SER A 118 -0.71 3.13 -3.90
N THR A 119 -0.85 2.74 -2.62
CA THR A 119 0.14 3.07 -1.58
C THR A 119 1.51 2.45 -1.88
N ILE A 120 1.57 1.18 -2.32
CA ILE A 120 2.84 0.51 -2.63
C ILE A 120 3.47 1.04 -3.92
N MET A 121 2.66 1.37 -4.93
CA MET A 121 3.17 1.77 -6.25
C MET A 121 3.31 3.29 -6.35
N ALA A 122 2.20 4.01 -6.31
CA ALA A 122 2.18 5.45 -6.58
C ALA A 122 2.76 6.29 -5.45
N ASP A 123 2.38 6.02 -4.18
CA ASP A 123 2.91 6.81 -3.07
C ASP A 123 4.41 6.57 -2.87
N CYS A 124 4.89 5.33 -3.09
CA CYS A 124 6.34 5.06 -3.07
C CYS A 124 7.10 5.80 -4.18
N GLU A 125 6.51 5.96 -5.38
CA GLU A 125 7.11 6.76 -6.47
C GLU A 125 7.18 8.24 -6.10
N VAL A 126 6.13 8.79 -5.50
CA VAL A 126 6.14 10.18 -5.01
C VAL A 126 7.24 10.36 -3.96
N LEU A 127 7.32 9.48 -2.96
CA LEU A 127 8.38 9.54 -1.94
C LEU A 127 9.78 9.38 -2.53
N GLU A 128 9.93 8.62 -3.58
CA GLU A 128 11.20 8.48 -4.29
C GLU A 128 11.66 9.83 -4.87
N LYS A 129 10.76 10.58 -5.50
CA LYS A 129 11.03 11.94 -6.00
C LYS A 129 11.29 12.91 -4.85
N ASP A 130 10.50 12.86 -3.79
CA ASP A 130 10.65 13.72 -2.63
C ASP A 130 12.00 13.52 -1.93
N CYS A 131 12.40 12.27 -1.73
CA CYS A 131 13.66 11.92 -1.05
C CYS A 131 14.90 12.10 -1.94
N SER A 132 14.78 11.98 -3.28
CA SER A 132 15.91 12.18 -4.20
C SER A 132 16.16 13.64 -4.56
N HIS A 133 15.11 14.45 -4.67
CA HIS A 133 15.19 15.82 -5.17
C HIS A 133 14.79 16.87 -4.13
N PHE A 134 13.58 16.75 -3.58
CA PHE A 134 12.94 17.86 -2.86
C PHE A 134 13.51 18.04 -1.46
N ILE A 135 13.62 16.98 -0.67
CA ILE A 135 14.19 17.04 0.69
C ILE A 135 15.66 17.45 0.69
N PRO A 136 16.55 16.77 -0.09
CA PRO A 136 17.94 17.16 -0.15
C PRO A 136 18.15 18.57 -0.69
N GLY A 137 17.38 18.97 -1.72
CA GLY A 137 17.41 20.32 -2.29
C GLY A 137 16.99 21.38 -1.28
N LEU A 138 15.87 21.18 -0.57
CA LEU A 138 15.35 22.10 0.43
C LEU A 138 16.35 22.30 1.59
N PHE A 139 16.71 21.21 2.27
CA PHE A 139 17.58 21.31 3.45
C PHE A 139 19.04 21.65 3.11
N GLY A 140 19.52 21.16 1.96
CA GLY A 140 20.86 21.51 1.45
C GLY A 140 20.96 23.01 1.13
N SER A 141 19.93 23.59 0.50
CA SER A 141 19.87 25.03 0.21
C SER A 141 19.74 25.87 1.48
N LEU A 142 18.98 25.42 2.47
CA LEU A 142 18.88 26.12 3.76
C LEU A 142 20.24 26.15 4.47
N ILE A 143 20.93 25.00 4.55
CA ILE A 143 22.27 24.92 5.17
C ILE A 143 23.27 25.82 4.45
N SER A 144 23.35 25.73 3.13
CA SER A 144 24.28 26.56 2.34
C SER A 144 23.97 28.06 2.45
N THR A 145 22.67 28.43 2.46
CA THR A 145 22.23 29.83 2.64
C THR A 145 22.66 30.38 4.00
N VAL A 146 22.53 29.60 5.08
CA VAL A 146 23.00 30.01 6.42
C VAL A 146 24.51 30.21 6.43
N LEU A 147 25.28 29.30 5.82
CA LEU A 147 26.74 29.44 5.75
C LEU A 147 27.17 30.67 4.95
N ILE A 148 26.53 30.92 3.82
CA ILE A 148 26.77 32.09 3.00
C ILE A 148 26.39 33.37 3.76
N ALA A 149 25.23 33.39 4.43
CA ALA A 149 24.79 34.52 5.24
C ALA A 149 25.82 34.89 6.32
N LEU A 150 26.33 33.89 7.05
CA LEU A 150 27.39 34.11 8.05
C LEU A 150 28.65 34.70 7.43
N SER A 151 29.04 34.25 6.24
CA SER A 151 30.18 34.84 5.48
C SER A 151 29.92 36.29 5.09
N LEU A 152 28.72 36.63 4.60
CA LEU A 152 28.35 38.00 4.21
C LEU A 152 28.36 38.96 5.40
N PHE A 153 27.89 38.51 6.58
CA PHE A 153 27.96 39.31 7.80
C PHE A 153 29.38 39.65 8.24
N ALA A 154 30.35 38.79 7.95
CA ALA A 154 31.77 39.04 8.24
C ALA A 154 32.38 40.13 7.33
N PHE A 155 31.81 40.40 6.15
CA PHE A 155 32.24 41.45 5.25
C PHE A 155 31.61 42.82 5.60
N ASP A 156 30.29 42.93 5.55
CA ASP A 156 29.53 44.14 5.95
C ASP A 156 28.12 43.74 6.38
N GLY A 157 27.79 44.02 7.66
CA GLY A 157 26.49 43.65 8.23
C GLY A 157 25.30 44.39 7.62
N ARG A 158 25.49 45.63 7.14
CA ARG A 158 24.40 46.46 6.52
C ARG A 158 24.05 45.89 5.16
N MET A 159 25.05 45.55 4.36
CA MET A 159 24.87 44.91 3.07
C MET A 159 24.29 43.50 3.20
N ALA A 160 24.73 42.73 4.24
CA ALA A 160 24.20 41.41 4.54
C ALA A 160 22.71 41.47 4.90
N LEU A 161 22.27 42.43 5.72
CA LEU A 161 20.85 42.66 6.01
C LEU A 161 20.05 43.01 4.74
N ALA A 162 20.61 43.88 3.87
CA ALA A 162 19.97 44.23 2.59
C ALA A 162 19.80 43.01 1.65
N ALA A 163 20.70 42.02 1.73
CA ALA A 163 20.60 40.79 0.95
C ALA A 163 19.66 39.74 1.58
N LEU A 164 19.58 39.66 2.91
CA LEU A 164 18.95 38.53 3.58
C LEU A 164 17.48 38.73 3.97
N TRP A 165 16.98 39.96 4.10
CA TRP A 165 15.59 40.24 4.54
C TRP A 165 14.52 39.61 3.63
N VAL A 166 14.83 39.40 2.35
CA VAL A 166 13.92 38.82 1.36
C VAL A 166 13.65 37.32 1.63
N ILE A 167 14.59 36.62 2.26
CA ILE A 167 14.48 35.16 2.53
C ILE A 167 13.34 34.86 3.52
N PRO A 168 13.30 35.47 4.73
CA PRO A 168 12.20 35.23 5.64
C PRO A 168 10.85 35.71 5.08
N VAL A 169 10.82 36.78 4.31
CA VAL A 169 9.57 37.24 3.68
C VAL A 169 9.06 36.27 2.62
N SER A 170 9.93 35.82 1.71
CA SER A 170 9.58 34.80 0.72
C SER A 170 9.12 33.48 1.35
N THR A 171 9.83 33.04 2.41
CA THR A 171 9.45 31.85 3.17
C THR A 171 8.09 32.04 3.85
N ALA A 172 7.82 33.21 4.43
CA ALA A 172 6.53 33.52 5.05
C ALA A 172 5.37 33.52 4.04
N ILE A 173 5.59 33.99 2.81
CA ILE A 173 4.59 33.92 1.73
C ILE A 173 4.23 32.46 1.43
N VAL A 174 5.22 31.59 1.20
CA VAL A 174 4.98 30.15 0.90
C VAL A 174 4.34 29.43 2.09
N MET A 175 4.84 29.65 3.32
CA MET A 175 4.24 29.03 4.51
C MET A 175 2.84 29.57 4.82
N GLY A 176 2.58 30.85 4.55
CA GLY A 176 1.25 31.46 4.73
C GLY A 176 0.20 30.92 3.76
N SER A 177 0.62 30.55 2.54
CA SER A 177 -0.27 29.96 1.53
C SER A 177 -0.64 28.49 1.82
N TYR A 178 0.09 27.81 2.70
CA TYR A 178 -0.06 26.37 2.95
C TYR A 178 -1.50 25.92 3.22
N ARG A 179 -2.24 26.66 4.08
CA ARG A 179 -3.64 26.31 4.41
C ARG A 179 -4.58 26.39 3.22
N VAL A 180 -4.30 27.29 2.28
CA VAL A 180 -5.10 27.46 1.06
C VAL A 180 -4.73 26.34 0.09
N GLN A 181 -3.43 26.09 -0.12
CA GLN A 181 -2.93 25.00 -0.96
C GLN A 181 -3.44 23.62 -0.50
N ASP A 182 -3.42 23.35 0.81
CA ASP A 182 -3.91 22.10 1.38
C ASP A 182 -5.41 21.87 1.08
N LYS A 183 -6.24 22.92 1.23
CA LYS A 183 -7.67 22.85 0.89
C LYS A 183 -7.93 22.62 -0.60
N VAL A 184 -7.17 23.27 -1.46
CA VAL A 184 -7.29 23.12 -2.92
C VAL A 184 -6.82 21.73 -3.34
N GLN A 185 -5.70 21.27 -2.79
CA GLN A 185 -5.17 19.94 -3.05
C GLN A 185 -6.14 18.82 -2.59
N ALA A 186 -6.76 18.98 -1.42
CA ALA A 186 -7.79 18.05 -0.94
C ALA A 186 -9.00 17.98 -1.89
N LYS A 187 -9.48 19.11 -2.41
CA LYS A 187 -10.56 19.14 -3.41
C LYS A 187 -10.15 18.50 -4.74
N THR A 188 -8.93 18.75 -5.18
CA THR A 188 -8.38 18.16 -6.40
C THR A 188 -8.28 16.64 -6.26
N MET A 189 -7.81 16.16 -5.10
CA MET A 189 -7.74 14.73 -4.82
C MET A 189 -9.11 14.08 -4.77
N ALA A 190 -10.08 14.70 -4.09
CA ALA A 190 -11.47 14.22 -4.06
C ALA A 190 -12.08 14.13 -5.47
N ALA A 191 -11.84 15.13 -6.34
CA ALA A 191 -12.31 15.10 -7.72
C ALA A 191 -11.63 13.97 -8.53
N LYS A 192 -10.32 13.75 -8.36
CA LYS A 192 -9.58 12.64 -9.00
C LYS A 192 -10.11 11.28 -8.57
N MET A 193 -10.37 11.08 -7.27
CA MET A 193 -10.93 9.84 -6.76
C MET A 193 -12.34 9.59 -7.33
N ALA A 194 -13.24 10.58 -7.27
CA ALA A 194 -14.58 10.46 -7.84
C ALA A 194 -14.58 10.19 -9.35
N CYS A 195 -13.59 10.67 -10.07
CA CYS A 195 -13.40 10.37 -11.49
C CYS A 195 -12.89 8.92 -11.69
N ALA A 196 -11.90 8.49 -10.90
CA ALA A 196 -11.38 7.12 -10.95
C ALA A 196 -12.46 6.10 -10.62
N ASP A 197 -13.23 6.32 -9.55
CA ASP A 197 -14.39 5.48 -9.18
C ASP A 197 -15.42 5.41 -10.33
N GLY A 198 -15.70 6.56 -10.97
CA GLY A 198 -16.61 6.58 -12.10
C GLY A 198 -16.11 5.84 -13.35
N ILE A 199 -14.80 5.88 -13.60
CA ILE A 199 -14.18 5.10 -14.69
C ILE A 199 -14.22 3.61 -14.36
N GLN A 200 -13.90 3.23 -13.14
CA GLN A 200 -13.95 1.85 -12.69
C GLN A 200 -15.38 1.30 -12.81
N GLU A 201 -16.37 2.00 -12.26
CA GLU A 201 -17.79 1.64 -12.36
C GLU A 201 -18.24 1.48 -13.82
N TYR A 202 -17.80 2.39 -14.71
CA TYR A 202 -18.12 2.31 -16.14
C TYR A 202 -17.56 1.03 -16.78
N ILE A 203 -16.31 0.67 -16.45
CA ILE A 203 -15.67 -0.54 -16.99
C ILE A 203 -16.37 -1.80 -16.45
N GLU A 204 -16.63 -1.87 -15.15
CA GLU A 204 -17.29 -3.00 -14.50
C GLU A 204 -18.71 -3.23 -15.01
N THR A 205 -19.46 -2.15 -15.22
CA THR A 205 -20.87 -2.21 -15.66
C THR A 205 -21.06 -2.08 -17.16
N LEU A 206 -20.00 -2.02 -17.96
CA LEU A 206 -20.06 -1.76 -19.41
C LEU A 206 -20.98 -2.74 -20.14
N ARG A 207 -20.98 -4.01 -19.72
CA ARG A 207 -21.83 -5.06 -20.29
C ARG A 207 -23.31 -4.76 -20.08
N ASP A 208 -23.68 -4.35 -18.86
CA ASP A 208 -25.07 -4.05 -18.48
C ASP A 208 -25.54 -2.73 -19.11
N LEU A 209 -24.63 -1.73 -19.19
CA LEU A 209 -24.90 -0.48 -19.88
C LEU A 209 -25.19 -0.70 -21.37
N LYS A 210 -24.40 -1.57 -22.03
CA LYS A 210 -24.64 -1.95 -23.43
C LYS A 210 -25.95 -2.70 -23.60
N ALA A 211 -26.23 -3.67 -22.72
CA ALA A 211 -27.49 -4.43 -22.76
C ALA A 211 -28.74 -3.53 -22.58
N SER A 212 -28.58 -2.41 -21.86
CA SER A 212 -29.67 -1.46 -21.56
C SER A 212 -29.68 -0.22 -22.47
N ASN A 213 -28.74 -0.11 -23.44
CA ASN A 213 -28.54 1.09 -24.29
C ASN A 213 -28.37 2.39 -23.47
N ALA A 214 -27.66 2.32 -22.33
CA ALA A 214 -27.52 3.40 -21.37
C ALA A 214 -26.15 4.10 -21.40
N GLU A 215 -25.23 3.72 -22.33
CA GLU A 215 -23.84 4.19 -22.36
C GLU A 215 -23.74 5.70 -22.49
N GLN A 216 -24.54 6.31 -23.40
CA GLN A 216 -24.48 7.76 -23.62
C GLN A 216 -24.86 8.56 -22.38
N ARG A 217 -25.88 8.10 -21.64
CA ARG A 217 -26.32 8.75 -20.40
C ARG A 217 -25.24 8.65 -19.31
N TYR A 218 -24.60 7.50 -19.19
CA TYR A 218 -23.52 7.29 -18.22
C TYR A 218 -22.28 8.11 -18.57
N LEU A 219 -21.87 8.12 -19.85
CA LEU A 219 -20.74 8.89 -20.35
C LEU A 219 -20.91 10.41 -20.13
N SER A 220 -22.14 10.93 -20.18
CA SER A 220 -22.35 12.35 -19.85
C SER A 220 -22.00 12.66 -18.39
N GLY A 221 -22.42 11.84 -17.44
CA GLY A 221 -22.08 11.97 -16.02
C GLY A 221 -20.56 11.79 -15.75
N LEU A 222 -19.93 10.85 -16.46
CA LEU A 222 -18.48 10.67 -16.39
C LEU A 222 -17.72 11.89 -16.95
N SER A 223 -18.20 12.46 -18.07
CA SER A 223 -17.64 13.70 -18.63
C SER A 223 -17.66 14.86 -17.64
N ASP A 224 -18.72 14.98 -16.84
CA ASP A 224 -18.79 16.03 -15.79
C ASP A 224 -17.78 15.79 -14.67
N LYS A 225 -17.54 14.53 -14.27
CA LYS A 225 -16.48 14.17 -13.32
C LYS A 225 -15.09 14.52 -13.86
N ILE A 226 -14.83 14.22 -15.15
CA ILE A 226 -13.56 14.56 -15.83
C ILE A 226 -13.35 16.08 -15.88
N ARG A 227 -14.38 16.85 -16.24
CA ARG A 227 -14.33 18.32 -16.24
C ARG A 227 -14.12 18.89 -14.84
N ALA A 228 -14.66 18.26 -13.81
CA ALA A 228 -14.42 18.65 -12.42
C ALA A 228 -12.94 18.47 -12.04
N VAL A 229 -12.30 17.37 -12.46
CA VAL A 229 -10.85 17.15 -12.29
C VAL A 229 -10.04 18.22 -13.01
N GLU A 230 -10.34 18.49 -14.28
CA GLU A 230 -9.69 19.52 -15.08
C GLU A 230 -9.76 20.89 -14.38
N LYS A 231 -10.96 21.32 -14.01
CA LYS A 231 -11.18 22.60 -13.34
C LYS A 231 -10.41 22.70 -12.02
N GLN A 232 -10.46 21.66 -11.17
CA GLN A 232 -9.75 21.66 -9.89
C GLN A 232 -8.23 21.64 -10.09
N SER A 233 -7.73 20.92 -11.09
CA SER A 233 -6.29 20.88 -11.41
C SER A 233 -5.79 22.24 -11.89
N ILE A 234 -6.56 22.94 -12.75
CA ILE A 234 -6.22 24.31 -13.19
C ILE A 234 -6.17 25.27 -11.99
N VAL A 235 -7.15 25.20 -11.09
CA VAL A 235 -7.18 26.05 -9.88
C VAL A 235 -5.97 25.77 -8.99
N ALA A 236 -5.61 24.49 -8.78
CA ALA A 236 -4.46 24.09 -7.98
C ALA A 236 -3.14 24.59 -8.58
N GLU A 237 -2.99 24.50 -9.90
CA GLU A 237 -1.78 24.96 -10.60
C GLU A 237 -1.65 26.48 -10.54
N LEU A 238 -2.73 27.22 -10.81
CA LEU A 238 -2.74 28.69 -10.75
C LEU A 238 -2.44 29.19 -9.35
N GLU A 239 -2.97 28.57 -8.32
CA GLU A 239 -2.71 28.93 -6.93
C GLU A 239 -1.26 28.70 -6.57
N THR A 240 -0.72 27.51 -6.85
CA THR A 240 0.70 27.19 -6.61
C THR A 240 1.61 28.16 -7.36
N ALA A 241 1.33 28.42 -8.64
CA ALA A 241 2.09 29.36 -9.44
C ALA A 241 2.06 30.77 -8.85
N LEU A 242 0.90 31.25 -8.38
CA LEU A 242 0.76 32.58 -7.80
C LEU A 242 1.65 32.76 -6.56
N PHE A 243 1.59 31.86 -5.60
CA PHE A 243 2.33 31.99 -4.34
C PHE A 243 3.83 31.73 -4.51
N VAL A 244 4.20 30.69 -5.26
CA VAL A 244 5.61 30.36 -5.49
C VAL A 244 6.29 31.40 -6.36
N SER A 245 5.62 31.89 -7.43
CA SER A 245 6.17 32.94 -8.27
C SER A 245 6.29 34.27 -7.52
N SER A 246 5.29 34.63 -6.68
CA SER A 246 5.37 35.83 -5.85
C SER A 246 6.55 35.76 -4.87
N ALA A 247 6.77 34.62 -4.21
CA ALA A 247 7.93 34.41 -3.34
C ALA A 247 9.26 34.53 -4.12
N GLY A 248 9.34 33.97 -5.34
CA GLY A 248 10.49 34.12 -6.23
C GLY A 248 10.75 35.56 -6.68
N MET A 249 9.70 36.32 -6.95
CA MET A 249 9.82 37.75 -7.25
C MET A 249 10.38 38.55 -6.07
N VAL A 250 9.90 38.26 -4.85
CA VAL A 250 10.42 38.89 -3.63
C VAL A 250 11.90 38.56 -3.43
N LEU A 251 12.36 37.32 -3.69
CA LEU A 251 13.78 36.98 -3.64
C LEU A 251 14.60 37.88 -4.60
N LYS A 252 14.12 38.12 -5.82
CA LYS A 252 14.81 38.97 -6.80
C LYS A 252 14.85 40.45 -6.40
N LEU A 253 13.88 40.93 -5.59
CA LEU A 253 13.95 42.27 -5.00
C LEU A 253 15.16 42.42 -4.06
N GLY A 254 15.71 41.35 -3.53
CA GLY A 254 16.95 41.37 -2.76
C GLY A 254 18.15 41.87 -3.54
N ILE A 255 18.24 41.62 -4.85
CA ILE A 255 19.30 42.19 -5.70
C ILE A 255 19.15 43.73 -5.79
N ALA A 256 17.91 44.19 -5.96
CA ALA A 256 17.64 45.63 -6.00
C ALA A 256 17.94 46.30 -4.65
N SER A 257 17.59 45.69 -3.51
CA SER A 257 17.90 46.23 -2.19
C SER A 257 19.41 46.28 -1.92
N VAL A 258 20.17 45.27 -2.36
CA VAL A 258 21.64 45.26 -2.29
C VAL A 258 22.22 46.37 -3.17
N ALA A 259 21.73 46.54 -4.40
CA ALA A 259 22.19 47.61 -5.31
C ALA A 259 21.92 49.01 -4.74
N LEU A 260 20.70 49.25 -4.22
CA LEU A 260 20.32 50.56 -3.64
C LEU A 260 21.12 50.85 -2.38
N THR A 261 21.16 49.95 -1.41
CA THR A 261 21.92 50.12 -0.16
C THR A 261 23.41 50.28 -0.46
N GLY A 262 23.94 49.44 -1.35
CA GLY A 262 25.35 49.48 -1.73
C GLY A 262 25.74 50.77 -2.46
N SER A 263 24.87 51.29 -3.35
CA SER A 263 25.11 52.59 -4.02
C SER A 263 25.18 53.75 -3.01
N VAL A 264 24.26 53.77 -2.03
CA VAL A 264 24.28 54.80 -0.96
C VAL A 264 25.56 54.70 -0.12
N LEU A 265 25.93 53.48 0.31
CA LEU A 265 27.14 53.28 1.11
C LEU A 265 28.42 53.57 0.32
N LEU A 266 28.43 53.31 -0.98
CA LEU A 266 29.55 53.61 -1.87
C LEU A 266 29.74 55.14 -2.01
N VAL A 267 28.65 55.90 -2.23
CA VAL A 267 28.70 57.39 -2.29
C VAL A 267 29.15 57.96 -0.96
N GLN A 268 28.77 57.35 0.17
CA GLN A 268 29.24 57.73 1.51
C GLN A 268 30.70 57.36 1.80
N GLY A 269 31.36 56.64 0.90
CA GLY A 269 32.73 56.13 1.10
C GLY A 269 32.86 55.05 2.19
N SER A 270 31.73 54.47 2.58
CA SER A 270 31.68 53.42 3.64
C SER A 270 32.03 52.03 3.13
N ILE A 271 31.91 51.78 1.83
CA ILE A 271 32.30 50.54 1.14
C ILE A 271 33.01 50.89 -0.16
N ASP A 272 33.77 49.95 -0.70
CA ASP A 272 34.41 50.05 -2.00
C ASP A 272 33.55 49.38 -3.12
N VAL A 273 33.89 49.69 -4.36
CA VAL A 273 33.21 49.13 -5.55
C VAL A 273 33.31 47.60 -5.55
N LEU A 274 34.42 47.06 -5.07
CA LEU A 274 34.67 45.63 -5.03
C LEU A 274 33.73 44.89 -4.03
N THR A 275 33.46 45.52 -2.88
CA THR A 275 32.48 45.02 -1.89
C THR A 275 31.06 45.03 -2.48
N LEU A 276 30.64 46.10 -3.14
CA LEU A 276 29.34 46.13 -3.82
C LEU A 276 29.21 45.03 -4.87
N PHE A 277 30.24 44.84 -5.69
CA PHE A 277 30.29 43.77 -6.70
C PHE A 277 30.17 42.37 -6.07
N LEU A 278 30.93 42.11 -4.98
CA LEU A 278 30.86 40.87 -4.25
C LEU A 278 29.44 40.55 -3.77
N PHE A 279 28.77 41.53 -3.13
CA PHE A 279 27.42 41.33 -2.59
C PHE A 279 26.37 41.10 -3.69
N LEU A 280 26.46 41.82 -4.84
CA LEU A 280 25.57 41.58 -5.97
C LEU A 280 25.72 40.17 -6.55
N MET A 281 26.97 39.72 -6.72
CA MET A 281 27.25 38.39 -7.23
C MET A 281 26.83 37.29 -6.24
N ALA A 282 27.14 37.48 -4.94
CA ALA A 282 26.77 36.50 -3.90
C ALA A 282 25.24 36.39 -3.73
N ALA A 283 24.53 37.52 -3.72
CA ALA A 283 23.07 37.57 -3.65
C ALA A 283 22.43 36.84 -4.84
N SER A 284 22.88 37.14 -6.06
CA SER A 284 22.39 36.48 -7.27
C SER A 284 22.54 34.96 -7.21
N ARG A 285 23.70 34.47 -6.77
CA ARG A 285 23.98 33.02 -6.67
C ARG A 285 23.27 32.33 -5.52
N MET A 286 23.00 33.01 -4.40
CA MET A 286 22.33 32.50 -3.25
C MET A 286 20.83 32.31 -3.47
N TYR A 287 20.20 33.21 -4.24
CA TYR A 287 18.75 33.17 -4.44
C TYR A 287 18.28 32.01 -5.34
N ASP A 288 19.09 31.53 -6.31
CA ASP A 288 18.69 30.43 -7.21
C ASP A 288 18.40 29.12 -6.44
N PRO A 289 19.32 28.59 -5.60
CA PRO A 289 19.02 27.43 -4.79
C PRO A 289 17.86 27.64 -3.81
N MET A 290 17.72 28.87 -3.29
CA MET A 290 16.63 29.21 -2.37
C MET A 290 15.28 29.24 -3.06
N GLN A 291 15.20 29.73 -4.29
CA GLN A 291 13.98 29.68 -5.11
C GLN A 291 13.55 28.23 -5.35
N GLY A 292 14.48 27.33 -5.71
CA GLY A 292 14.23 25.90 -5.84
C GLY A 292 13.76 25.28 -4.51
N ALA A 293 14.38 25.67 -3.39
CA ALA A 293 13.96 25.20 -2.06
C ALA A 293 12.52 25.61 -1.71
N LEU A 294 12.12 26.84 -2.04
CA LEU A 294 10.74 27.31 -1.82
C LEU A 294 9.71 26.57 -2.69
N GLN A 295 10.06 26.22 -3.94
CA GLN A 295 9.23 25.38 -4.80
C GLN A 295 9.05 23.98 -4.21
N ASN A 296 10.11 23.39 -3.69
CA ASN A 296 10.11 22.05 -3.13
C ASN A 296 9.42 21.96 -1.76
N LEU A 297 9.30 23.09 -1.04
CA LEU A 297 8.70 23.12 0.30
C LEU A 297 7.26 22.60 0.30
N ALA A 298 6.46 22.99 -0.69
CA ALA A 298 5.07 22.54 -0.83
C ALA A 298 4.99 21.03 -1.05
N ALA A 299 5.87 20.45 -1.89
CA ALA A 299 5.95 19.01 -2.13
C ALA A 299 6.33 18.24 -0.85
N VAL A 300 7.34 18.71 -0.11
CA VAL A 300 7.76 18.11 1.17
C VAL A 300 6.65 18.12 2.22
N ILE A 301 5.81 19.14 2.23
CA ILE A 301 4.65 19.18 3.14
C ILE A 301 3.57 18.19 2.70
N ALA A 302 3.26 18.12 1.41
CA ALA A 302 2.27 17.19 0.85
C ALA A 302 2.66 15.71 1.05
N MET A 303 3.96 15.39 1.10
CA MET A 303 4.50 14.06 1.37
C MET A 303 3.94 13.43 2.66
N ARG A 304 3.57 14.23 3.67
CA ARG A 304 3.05 13.73 4.96
C ARG A 304 1.84 12.82 4.81
N THR A 305 0.96 13.11 3.84
CA THR A 305 -0.22 12.29 3.59
C THR A 305 0.17 10.90 3.08
N ASN A 306 1.10 10.82 2.14
CA ASN A 306 1.56 9.54 1.57
C ASN A 306 2.33 8.72 2.62
N VAL A 307 3.17 9.37 3.41
CA VAL A 307 3.87 8.74 4.56
C VAL A 307 2.85 8.25 5.60
N GLY A 308 1.80 9.01 5.89
CA GLY A 308 0.73 8.61 6.80
C GLY A 308 0.08 7.29 6.38
N ARG A 309 -0.27 7.14 5.10
CA ARG A 309 -0.85 5.91 4.53
C ARG A 309 0.10 4.71 4.64
N MET A 310 1.40 4.92 4.41
CA MET A 310 2.41 3.86 4.59
C MET A 310 2.58 3.48 6.05
N ASN A 311 2.65 4.47 6.95
CA ASN A 311 2.79 4.22 8.38
C ASN A 311 1.56 3.48 8.94
N GLU A 312 0.35 3.71 8.44
CA GLU A 312 -0.82 2.92 8.80
C GLU A 312 -0.66 1.42 8.49
N ILE A 313 0.06 1.07 7.41
CA ILE A 313 0.40 -0.33 7.10
C ILE A 313 1.53 -0.82 8.02
N LEU A 314 2.58 0.00 8.20
CA LEU A 314 3.76 -0.38 8.99
C LEU A 314 3.47 -0.52 10.48
N ASP A 315 2.60 0.33 11.03
CA ASP A 315 2.24 0.38 12.44
C ASP A 315 1.03 -0.49 12.78
N ALA A 316 0.34 -1.04 11.76
CA ALA A 316 -0.83 -1.89 11.98
C ALA A 316 -0.47 -3.10 12.87
N PRO A 317 -1.32 -3.44 13.85
CA PRO A 317 -1.06 -4.54 14.77
C PRO A 317 -0.98 -5.88 14.04
N LEU A 318 0.05 -6.65 14.35
CA LEU A 318 0.21 -8.02 13.85
C LEU A 318 -0.49 -9.00 14.81
N GLN A 319 -1.04 -10.06 14.22
CA GLN A 319 -1.39 -11.22 15.02
C GLN A 319 -0.10 -11.97 15.38
N THR A 320 0.15 -12.11 16.67
CA THR A 320 1.31 -12.82 17.21
C THR A 320 0.85 -14.08 17.93
N GLY A 321 1.73 -15.06 18.06
CA GLY A 321 1.43 -16.28 18.78
C GLY A 321 2.62 -17.23 18.86
N SER A 322 2.44 -18.38 19.50
CA SER A 322 3.44 -19.43 19.59
C SER A 322 3.62 -20.12 18.23
N GLU A 323 4.85 -20.31 17.81
CA GLU A 323 5.19 -21.10 16.63
C GLU A 323 5.13 -22.62 16.90
N GLN A 324 5.04 -23.03 18.17
CA GLN A 324 4.96 -24.43 18.55
C GLN A 324 3.51 -24.89 18.63
N LEU A 325 3.17 -25.93 17.88
CA LEU A 325 1.90 -26.61 17.95
C LEU A 325 1.97 -27.67 19.04
N THR A 326 1.10 -27.58 20.04
CA THR A 326 0.99 -28.53 21.17
C THR A 326 -0.38 -29.20 21.22
N ASN A 327 -1.08 -29.27 20.07
CA ASN A 327 -2.42 -29.80 19.98
C ASN A 327 -2.46 -31.32 20.31
N GLN A 328 -3.46 -31.69 21.09
CA GLN A 328 -3.82 -33.08 21.37
C GLN A 328 -5.06 -33.42 20.54
N GLY A 329 -4.84 -33.89 19.32
CA GLY A 329 -5.90 -34.07 18.36
C GLY A 329 -6.26 -32.82 17.55
N CYS A 330 -7.46 -32.82 16.95
CA CYS A 330 -7.95 -31.79 16.04
C CYS A 330 -9.42 -31.40 16.30
N ASP A 331 -9.92 -31.56 17.52
CA ASP A 331 -11.23 -31.05 17.90
C ASP A 331 -11.24 -29.52 17.83
N ILE A 332 -12.29 -28.93 17.26
CA ILE A 332 -12.51 -27.51 17.29
C ILE A 332 -13.61 -27.21 18.30
N VAL A 333 -13.26 -26.48 19.36
CA VAL A 333 -14.22 -26.12 20.42
C VAL A 333 -14.44 -24.63 20.43
N PHE A 334 -15.70 -24.21 20.30
CA PHE A 334 -16.19 -22.86 20.54
C PHE A 334 -16.85 -22.84 21.91
N ASP A 335 -16.43 -21.94 22.78
CA ASP A 335 -16.94 -21.77 24.13
C ASP A 335 -17.32 -20.33 24.39
N HIS A 336 -18.64 -20.05 24.44
CA HIS A 336 -19.24 -18.73 24.68
C HIS A 336 -18.68 -17.61 23.79
N VAL A 337 -18.47 -17.89 22.49
CA VAL A 337 -17.81 -16.98 21.56
C VAL A 337 -18.73 -15.84 21.13
N GLY A 338 -18.26 -14.60 21.36
CA GLY A 338 -18.89 -13.38 20.87
C GLY A 338 -17.98 -12.60 19.92
N PHE A 339 -18.58 -12.08 18.83
CA PHE A 339 -17.81 -11.39 17.77
C PHE A 339 -18.63 -10.31 17.04
N ALA A 340 -17.93 -9.19 16.73
CA ALA A 340 -18.41 -8.13 15.83
C ALA A 340 -17.30 -7.72 14.87
N TYR A 341 -17.62 -7.46 13.60
CA TYR A 341 -16.61 -7.08 12.58
C TYR A 341 -16.05 -5.66 12.79
N ASN A 342 -16.86 -4.73 13.16
CA ASN A 342 -16.46 -3.35 13.47
C ASN A 342 -17.38 -2.84 14.57
N SER A 343 -17.10 -1.69 15.13
CA SER A 343 -17.72 -1.10 16.32
C SER A 343 -19.24 -0.87 16.26
N GLY A 344 -20.04 -1.81 15.76
CA GLY A 344 -21.47 -1.54 15.67
C GLY A 344 -22.37 -2.77 15.74
N GLU A 345 -22.21 -3.74 14.88
CA GLU A 345 -23.16 -4.84 14.76
C GLU A 345 -22.55 -6.15 15.26
N THR A 346 -23.13 -6.71 16.33
CA THR A 346 -22.71 -8.00 16.88
C THR A 346 -23.23 -9.13 15.98
N VAL A 347 -22.32 -9.87 15.36
CA VAL A 347 -22.64 -11.01 14.48
C VAL A 347 -22.78 -12.30 15.26
N LEU A 348 -21.88 -12.56 16.23
CA LEU A 348 -21.98 -13.70 17.14
C LEU A 348 -22.16 -13.16 18.56
N ARG A 349 -23.16 -13.65 19.26
CA ARG A 349 -23.50 -13.21 20.63
C ARG A 349 -23.00 -14.19 21.68
N ASP A 350 -23.27 -15.48 21.46
CA ASP A 350 -22.91 -16.55 22.36
C ASP A 350 -22.96 -17.88 21.60
N VAL A 351 -21.82 -18.27 21.04
CA VAL A 351 -21.72 -19.48 20.21
C VAL A 351 -20.88 -20.53 20.94
N SER A 352 -21.50 -21.67 21.26
CA SER A 352 -20.85 -22.79 21.92
C SER A 352 -21.18 -24.10 21.22
N PHE A 353 -20.18 -24.75 20.68
CA PHE A 353 -20.27 -26.09 20.10
C PHE A 353 -18.89 -26.75 19.97
N THR A 354 -18.85 -28.06 19.73
CA THR A 354 -17.63 -28.81 19.45
C THR A 354 -17.77 -29.51 18.10
N ALA A 355 -16.81 -29.32 17.20
CA ALA A 355 -16.59 -30.14 16.02
C ALA A 355 -15.53 -31.19 16.39
N LYS A 356 -15.91 -32.45 16.53
CA LYS A 356 -15.03 -33.50 16.98
C LYS A 356 -14.10 -34.00 15.90
N GLN A 357 -12.94 -34.44 16.30
CA GLN A 357 -11.95 -35.02 15.40
C GLN A 357 -12.53 -36.24 14.65
N GLY A 358 -12.31 -36.25 13.33
CA GLY A 358 -12.75 -37.30 12.45
C GLY A 358 -14.24 -37.29 12.11
N GLU A 359 -15.01 -36.29 12.62
CA GLU A 359 -16.43 -36.09 12.33
C GLU A 359 -16.65 -34.94 11.35
N VAL A 360 -17.76 -35.00 10.62
CA VAL A 360 -18.25 -33.92 9.75
C VAL A 360 -19.27 -33.12 10.53
N THR A 361 -18.92 -31.89 10.90
CA THR A 361 -19.83 -30.92 11.52
C THR A 361 -20.32 -29.90 10.50
N ALA A 362 -21.62 -29.77 10.29
CA ALA A 362 -22.20 -28.85 9.35
C ALA A 362 -22.85 -27.66 10.06
N LEU A 363 -22.47 -26.45 9.60
CA LEU A 363 -23.08 -25.17 9.99
C LEU A 363 -24.21 -24.83 9.04
N VAL A 364 -25.42 -24.75 9.54
CA VAL A 364 -26.61 -24.40 8.77
C VAL A 364 -27.36 -23.24 9.45
N GLY A 365 -28.30 -22.62 8.75
CA GLY A 365 -29.07 -21.51 9.30
C GLY A 365 -29.41 -20.46 8.25
N PRO A 366 -30.24 -19.47 8.57
CA PRO A 366 -30.59 -18.39 7.67
C PRO A 366 -29.39 -17.56 7.25
N SER A 367 -29.51 -16.81 6.14
CA SER A 367 -28.51 -15.84 5.72
C SER A 367 -28.28 -14.81 6.84
N GLY A 368 -27.04 -14.41 7.07
CA GLY A 368 -26.69 -13.51 8.18
C GLY A 368 -26.60 -14.19 9.55
N GLY A 369 -26.85 -15.50 9.68
CA GLY A 369 -26.79 -16.22 10.96
C GLY A 369 -25.39 -16.39 11.58
N GLY A 370 -24.31 -15.98 10.88
CA GLY A 370 -22.93 -16.01 11.40
C GLY A 370 -22.10 -17.24 10.96
N LYS A 371 -22.60 -18.08 10.04
CA LYS A 371 -21.91 -19.32 9.60
C LYS A 371 -20.50 -19.08 9.06
N THR A 372 -20.36 -18.19 8.10
CA THR A 372 -19.05 -17.83 7.52
C THR A 372 -18.13 -17.16 8.55
N THR A 373 -18.71 -16.42 9.50
CA THR A 373 -17.95 -15.82 10.60
C THR A 373 -17.35 -16.87 11.52
N VAL A 374 -18.11 -17.93 11.87
CA VAL A 374 -17.60 -19.06 12.67
C VAL A 374 -16.42 -19.74 11.98
N SER A 375 -16.52 -20.06 10.69
CA SER A 375 -15.42 -20.66 9.93
C SER A 375 -14.17 -19.75 9.89
N ARG A 376 -14.35 -18.45 9.67
CA ARG A 376 -13.26 -17.47 9.65
C ARG A 376 -12.57 -17.29 11.00
N LEU A 377 -13.32 -17.38 12.10
CA LEU A 377 -12.78 -17.35 13.45
C LEU A 377 -12.04 -18.63 13.81
N ALA A 378 -12.54 -19.81 13.39
CA ALA A 378 -11.83 -21.09 13.56
C ALA A 378 -10.44 -21.06 12.90
N ALA A 379 -10.34 -20.40 11.72
CA ALA A 379 -9.10 -20.21 10.98
C ALA A 379 -8.26 -19.00 11.47
N ARG A 380 -8.70 -18.29 12.51
CA ARG A 380 -8.06 -17.07 13.01
C ARG A 380 -7.86 -15.98 11.93
N PHE A 381 -8.78 -15.87 10.97
CA PHE A 381 -8.77 -14.72 10.04
C PHE A 381 -9.14 -13.40 10.75
N TRP A 382 -9.86 -13.53 11.87
CA TRP A 382 -10.16 -12.47 12.84
C TRP A 382 -9.97 -13.02 14.25
N ASP A 383 -9.64 -12.17 15.18
CA ASP A 383 -9.64 -12.49 16.61
C ASP A 383 -11.03 -12.18 17.20
N TYR A 384 -11.56 -13.09 18.02
CA TYR A 384 -12.84 -12.92 18.72
C TYR A 384 -12.69 -11.98 19.91
N GLN A 385 -13.79 -11.38 20.37
CA GLN A 385 -13.80 -10.42 21.49
C GLN A 385 -14.20 -11.07 22.83
N LYS A 386 -14.97 -12.15 22.80
CA LYS A 386 -15.45 -12.86 23.99
C LYS A 386 -15.37 -14.37 23.81
N GLY A 387 -15.25 -15.10 24.92
CA GLY A 387 -15.19 -16.56 24.92
C GLY A 387 -13.82 -17.11 24.59
N SER A 388 -13.76 -18.36 24.14
CA SER A 388 -12.55 -19.01 23.67
C SER A 388 -12.81 -19.91 22.47
N ILE A 389 -11.79 -20.06 21.61
CA ILE A 389 -11.78 -21.03 20.51
C ILE A 389 -10.51 -21.85 20.65
N THR A 390 -10.64 -23.18 20.71
CA THR A 390 -9.49 -24.07 20.81
C THR A 390 -9.46 -25.08 19.68
N VAL A 391 -8.24 -25.50 19.30
CA VAL A 391 -7.97 -26.59 18.35
C VAL A 391 -7.09 -27.59 19.04
N GLY A 392 -7.62 -28.80 19.26
CA GLY A 392 -6.92 -29.85 20.04
C GLY A 392 -6.47 -29.36 21.41
N GLY A 393 -7.27 -28.52 22.08
CA GLY A 393 -6.98 -27.93 23.38
C GLY A 393 -6.08 -26.68 23.34
N MET A 394 -5.52 -26.31 22.18
CA MET A 394 -4.74 -25.06 22.06
C MET A 394 -5.66 -23.87 21.76
N GLU A 395 -5.49 -22.80 22.50
CA GLU A 395 -6.18 -21.52 22.28
C GLU A 395 -5.76 -20.90 20.94
N VAL A 396 -6.69 -20.73 20.01
CA VAL A 396 -6.44 -20.23 18.66
C VAL A 396 -5.78 -18.84 18.65
N SER A 397 -6.19 -17.96 19.56
CA SER A 397 -5.65 -16.58 19.65
C SER A 397 -4.17 -16.52 20.07
N ARG A 398 -3.62 -17.62 20.62
CA ARG A 398 -2.24 -17.70 21.11
C ARG A 398 -1.28 -18.43 20.17
N ILE A 399 -1.76 -18.93 19.03
CA ILE A 399 -0.95 -19.66 18.05
C ILE A 399 -0.61 -18.72 16.90
N ASP A 400 0.63 -18.77 16.41
CA ASP A 400 1.00 -18.03 15.19
C ASP A 400 0.06 -18.39 14.02
N PRO A 401 -0.53 -17.40 13.30
CA PRO A 401 -1.51 -17.68 12.25
C PRO A 401 -0.99 -18.59 11.13
N GLU A 402 0.28 -18.45 10.72
CA GLU A 402 0.86 -19.28 9.66
C GLU A 402 1.02 -20.74 10.14
N LYS A 403 1.38 -20.91 11.43
CA LYS A 403 1.45 -22.25 12.04
C LYS A 403 0.07 -22.87 12.22
N LEU A 404 -0.91 -22.09 12.67
CA LEU A 404 -2.30 -22.56 12.76
C LEU A 404 -2.80 -23.01 11.38
N MET A 405 -2.52 -22.24 10.32
CA MET A 405 -2.92 -22.58 8.96
C MET A 405 -2.31 -23.90 8.46
N SER A 406 -1.21 -24.38 9.03
CA SER A 406 -0.69 -25.71 8.67
C SER A 406 -1.63 -26.85 9.04
N LEU A 407 -2.52 -26.65 10.03
CA LEU A 407 -3.54 -27.63 10.45
C LEU A 407 -4.79 -27.62 9.57
N TYR A 408 -4.99 -26.61 8.72
CA TYR A 408 -6.20 -26.40 7.95
C TYR A 408 -5.98 -26.55 6.45
N SER A 409 -6.88 -27.23 5.75
CA SER A 409 -7.13 -27.08 4.31
C SER A 409 -8.47 -26.38 4.13
N ILE A 410 -8.52 -25.33 3.34
CA ILE A 410 -9.73 -24.51 3.14
C ILE A 410 -10.14 -24.56 1.67
N VAL A 411 -11.39 -24.90 1.41
CA VAL A 411 -12.01 -24.80 0.09
C VAL A 411 -13.06 -23.69 0.16
N PHE A 412 -12.75 -22.58 -0.47
CA PHE A 412 -13.61 -21.39 -0.49
C PHE A 412 -14.72 -21.53 -1.54
N GLN A 413 -15.82 -20.80 -1.35
CA GLN A 413 -16.90 -20.64 -2.31
C GLN A 413 -16.39 -19.97 -3.59
N ASP A 414 -15.73 -18.83 -3.44
CA ASP A 414 -15.10 -18.10 -4.54
C ASP A 414 -13.63 -18.51 -4.65
N VAL A 415 -13.32 -19.24 -5.69
CA VAL A 415 -11.97 -19.77 -5.93
C VAL A 415 -11.13 -18.70 -6.62
N THR A 416 -10.06 -18.27 -5.97
CA THR A 416 -9.03 -17.41 -6.56
C THR A 416 -7.89 -18.25 -7.14
N LEU A 417 -7.60 -18.04 -8.44
CA LEU A 417 -6.49 -18.66 -9.14
C LEU A 417 -5.50 -17.58 -9.60
N PHE A 418 -4.24 -17.98 -9.73
CA PHE A 418 -3.18 -17.09 -10.18
C PHE A 418 -2.97 -17.22 -11.68
N ASP A 419 -2.54 -16.14 -12.33
CA ASP A 419 -2.11 -16.15 -13.72
C ASP A 419 -0.84 -16.99 -13.87
N ASN A 420 -1.05 -18.29 -13.98
CA ASN A 420 -0.01 -19.31 -14.10
C ASN A 420 -0.61 -20.58 -14.69
N THR A 421 0.18 -21.65 -14.79
CA THR A 421 -0.29 -22.95 -15.27
C THR A 421 -1.22 -23.65 -14.26
N ILE A 422 -2.00 -24.65 -14.75
CA ILE A 422 -2.81 -25.50 -13.89
C ILE A 422 -1.93 -26.18 -12.84
N LEU A 423 -0.80 -26.74 -13.25
CA LEU A 423 0.15 -27.43 -12.40
C LEU A 423 0.62 -26.55 -11.24
N GLU A 424 1.07 -25.33 -11.55
CA GLU A 424 1.58 -24.39 -10.53
C GLU A 424 0.46 -23.88 -9.63
N ASN A 425 -0.75 -23.70 -10.15
CA ASN A 425 -1.90 -23.37 -9.31
C ASN A 425 -2.23 -24.45 -8.29
N ILE A 426 -2.10 -25.73 -8.63
CA ILE A 426 -2.29 -26.84 -7.67
C ILE A 426 -1.11 -26.91 -6.69
N ARG A 427 0.13 -26.69 -7.15
CA ARG A 427 1.37 -26.69 -6.33
C ARG A 427 1.33 -25.72 -5.15
N LEU A 428 0.52 -24.67 -5.23
CA LEU A 428 0.29 -23.75 -4.09
C LEU A 428 -0.24 -24.46 -2.83
N GLY A 429 -0.85 -25.62 -2.96
CA GLY A 429 -1.29 -26.41 -1.81
C GLY A 429 -0.14 -26.82 -0.87
N ARG A 430 1.04 -27.12 -1.42
CA ARG A 430 2.24 -27.49 -0.63
C ARG A 430 3.51 -27.03 -1.35
N LYS A 431 4.25 -26.10 -0.73
CA LYS A 431 5.52 -25.60 -1.25
C LYS A 431 6.53 -26.75 -1.40
N GLY A 432 7.15 -26.84 -2.56
CA GLY A 432 8.19 -27.85 -2.86
C GLY A 432 7.65 -29.22 -3.22
N ALA A 433 6.34 -29.37 -3.49
CA ALA A 433 5.77 -30.62 -4.00
C ALA A 433 6.31 -30.94 -5.39
N THR A 434 6.60 -32.23 -5.64
CA THR A 434 7.03 -32.70 -6.97
C THR A 434 5.87 -32.72 -7.95
N ASP A 435 6.18 -32.82 -9.27
CA ASP A 435 5.13 -32.88 -10.30
C ASP A 435 4.25 -34.11 -10.10
N GLU A 436 4.85 -35.26 -9.70
CA GLU A 436 4.11 -36.50 -9.45
C GLU A 436 3.11 -36.35 -8.31
N GLU A 437 3.50 -35.66 -7.21
CA GLU A 437 2.61 -35.38 -6.07
C GLU A 437 1.47 -34.46 -6.48
N VAL A 438 1.77 -33.44 -7.27
CA VAL A 438 0.77 -32.49 -7.80
C VAL A 438 -0.23 -33.20 -8.69
N LEU A 439 0.24 -34.04 -9.62
CA LEU A 439 -0.61 -34.82 -10.53
C LEU A 439 -1.45 -35.86 -9.77
N ALA A 440 -0.90 -36.50 -8.72
CA ALA A 440 -1.66 -37.41 -7.86
C ALA A 440 -2.81 -36.68 -7.16
N ALA A 441 -2.56 -35.50 -6.60
CA ALA A 441 -3.61 -34.67 -5.99
C ALA A 441 -4.65 -34.19 -7.01
N ALA A 442 -4.20 -33.81 -8.21
CA ALA A 442 -5.08 -33.41 -9.30
C ALA A 442 -6.03 -34.52 -9.74
N LYS A 443 -5.52 -35.76 -9.81
CA LYS A 443 -6.33 -36.95 -10.12
C LYS A 443 -7.39 -37.22 -9.07
N LEU A 444 -7.06 -37.10 -7.77
CA LEU A 444 -8.02 -37.26 -6.68
C LEU A 444 -9.15 -36.20 -6.75
N ALA A 445 -8.87 -35.04 -7.31
CA ALA A 445 -9.82 -33.96 -7.51
C ALA A 445 -10.52 -34.01 -8.88
N ASN A 446 -10.37 -35.07 -9.68
CA ASN A 446 -10.94 -35.22 -11.01
C ASN A 446 -10.52 -34.10 -12.00
N CYS A 447 -9.30 -33.54 -11.85
CA CYS A 447 -8.81 -32.49 -12.76
C CYS A 447 -8.35 -33.05 -14.13
N GLU A 448 -8.02 -34.36 -14.24
CA GLU A 448 -7.59 -35.00 -15.49
C GLU A 448 -8.62 -34.83 -16.62
N GLU A 449 -9.91 -34.89 -16.27
CA GLU A 449 -11.02 -34.83 -17.24
C GLU A 449 -11.00 -33.58 -18.12
N PHE A 450 -10.56 -32.44 -17.58
CA PHE A 450 -10.49 -31.21 -18.35
C PHE A 450 -9.05 -30.84 -18.75
N ALA A 451 -8.07 -31.07 -17.87
CA ALA A 451 -6.69 -30.68 -18.13
C ALA A 451 -6.10 -31.42 -19.36
N GLU A 452 -6.39 -32.72 -19.52
CA GLU A 452 -5.91 -33.50 -20.65
C GLU A 452 -6.53 -33.10 -22.02
N LYS A 453 -7.63 -32.38 -22.01
CA LYS A 453 -8.31 -31.87 -23.22
C LYS A 453 -7.72 -30.53 -23.70
N LEU A 454 -6.94 -29.84 -22.88
CA LEU A 454 -6.33 -28.57 -23.22
C LEU A 454 -5.06 -28.77 -24.07
N PRO A 455 -4.70 -27.81 -24.95
CA PRO A 455 -3.55 -27.95 -25.85
C PRO A 455 -2.23 -28.25 -25.12
N ASP A 456 -1.94 -27.50 -24.06
CA ASP A 456 -0.71 -27.62 -23.26
C ASP A 456 -0.93 -28.43 -21.97
N LYS A 457 -2.07 -29.12 -21.88
CA LYS A 457 -2.46 -29.98 -20.74
C LYS A 457 -2.24 -29.24 -19.39
N TRP A 458 -1.47 -29.84 -18.49
CA TRP A 458 -1.15 -29.30 -17.17
C TRP A 458 -0.34 -28.01 -17.20
N ASN A 459 0.37 -27.73 -18.30
CA ASN A 459 1.16 -26.52 -18.51
C ASN A 459 0.35 -25.40 -19.16
N THR A 460 -0.96 -25.59 -19.37
CA THR A 460 -1.84 -24.55 -19.89
C THR A 460 -1.89 -23.38 -18.89
N ASN A 461 -1.55 -22.17 -19.36
CA ASN A 461 -1.76 -20.93 -18.59
C ASN A 461 -3.25 -20.62 -18.58
N ILE A 462 -3.80 -20.42 -17.38
CA ILE A 462 -5.25 -20.23 -17.15
C ILE A 462 -5.68 -18.76 -17.08
N GLY A 463 -4.74 -17.84 -17.24
CA GLY A 463 -4.99 -16.40 -17.19
C GLY A 463 -5.35 -15.87 -15.82
N GLU A 464 -5.61 -14.57 -15.77
CA GLU A 464 -5.95 -13.88 -14.52
C GLU A 464 -7.23 -14.47 -13.90
N ASN A 465 -7.13 -14.85 -12.63
CA ASN A 465 -8.19 -15.52 -11.86
C ASN A 465 -8.82 -16.75 -12.55
N GLY A 466 -8.05 -17.42 -13.43
CA GLY A 466 -8.52 -18.61 -14.14
C GLY A 466 -9.65 -18.32 -15.13
N CYS A 467 -9.62 -17.17 -15.80
CA CYS A 467 -10.67 -16.75 -16.75
C CYS A 467 -10.86 -17.71 -17.93
N ALA A 468 -9.85 -18.56 -18.24
CA ALA A 468 -9.92 -19.58 -19.27
C ALA A 468 -10.68 -20.85 -18.83
N LEU A 469 -11.05 -20.97 -17.54
CA LEU A 469 -11.68 -22.14 -16.94
C LEU A 469 -13.12 -21.88 -16.52
N SER A 470 -13.95 -22.93 -16.57
CA SER A 470 -15.30 -22.90 -15.99
C SER A 470 -15.27 -22.85 -14.45
N GLY A 471 -16.39 -22.48 -13.82
CA GLY A 471 -16.50 -22.45 -12.37
C GLY A 471 -16.18 -23.79 -11.71
N GLY A 472 -16.65 -24.89 -12.31
CA GLY A 472 -16.41 -26.26 -11.81
C GLY A 472 -14.96 -26.71 -11.93
N GLU A 473 -14.25 -26.32 -13.01
CA GLU A 473 -12.83 -26.60 -13.18
C GLU A 473 -11.97 -25.84 -12.18
N ARG A 474 -12.29 -24.56 -11.93
CA ARG A 474 -11.64 -23.76 -10.88
C ARG A 474 -11.83 -24.37 -9.50
N GLN A 475 -13.05 -24.84 -9.19
CA GLN A 475 -13.34 -25.50 -7.92
C GLN A 475 -12.54 -26.78 -7.75
N ARG A 476 -12.41 -27.62 -8.79
CA ARG A 476 -11.59 -28.84 -8.76
C ARG A 476 -10.10 -28.54 -8.50
N ILE A 477 -9.55 -27.45 -9.06
CA ILE A 477 -8.19 -26.99 -8.73
C ILE A 477 -8.09 -26.63 -7.24
N SER A 478 -9.08 -25.95 -6.66
CA SER A 478 -9.10 -25.63 -5.22
C SER A 478 -9.13 -26.88 -4.35
N ILE A 479 -9.91 -27.90 -4.75
CA ILE A 479 -9.95 -29.19 -4.06
C ILE A 479 -8.60 -29.92 -4.21
N ALA A 480 -7.97 -29.90 -5.39
CA ALA A 480 -6.64 -30.46 -5.59
C ALA A 480 -5.57 -29.82 -4.69
N ARG A 481 -5.64 -28.50 -4.46
CA ARG A 481 -4.80 -27.80 -3.47
C ARG A 481 -5.01 -28.37 -2.06
N ALA A 482 -6.26 -28.64 -1.68
CA ALA A 482 -6.58 -29.19 -0.38
C ALA A 482 -6.07 -30.64 -0.21
N PHE A 483 -6.16 -31.48 -1.25
CA PHE A 483 -5.54 -32.81 -1.28
C PHE A 483 -4.02 -32.74 -1.14
N LEU A 484 -3.38 -31.88 -1.91
CA LEU A 484 -1.91 -31.74 -1.89
C LEU A 484 -1.41 -31.25 -0.54
N LYS A 485 -2.16 -30.37 0.14
CA LYS A 485 -1.84 -29.89 1.48
C LYS A 485 -2.00 -30.96 2.55
N ASP A 486 -2.98 -31.83 2.40
CA ASP A 486 -3.30 -32.98 3.28
C ASP A 486 -3.41 -32.63 4.78
N ALA A 487 -3.97 -31.48 5.10
CA ALA A 487 -4.13 -31.03 6.48
C ALA A 487 -5.19 -31.87 7.23
N PRO A 488 -5.08 -32.00 8.58
CA PRO A 488 -6.01 -32.81 9.37
C PRO A 488 -7.41 -32.21 9.53
N ILE A 489 -7.53 -30.87 9.35
CA ILE A 489 -8.80 -30.16 9.47
C ILE A 489 -9.16 -29.58 8.11
N ILE A 490 -10.43 -29.70 7.70
CA ILE A 490 -10.96 -29.18 6.45
C ILE A 490 -12.09 -28.19 6.74
N LEU A 491 -11.96 -26.98 6.22
CA LEU A 491 -13.04 -26.00 6.19
C LEU A 491 -13.60 -25.93 4.77
N LEU A 492 -14.91 -26.20 4.63
CA LEU A 492 -15.62 -26.13 3.35
C LEU A 492 -16.65 -25.00 3.41
N ASP A 493 -16.53 -24.01 2.53
CA ASP A 493 -17.50 -22.93 2.37
C ASP A 493 -18.23 -23.12 1.05
N GLU A 494 -19.44 -23.67 1.09
CA GLU A 494 -20.39 -23.86 -0.03
C GLU A 494 -19.74 -24.27 -1.39
N ALA A 495 -18.94 -25.34 -1.38
CA ALA A 495 -18.11 -25.76 -2.51
C ALA A 495 -18.89 -26.20 -3.80
N THR A 496 -20.23 -26.22 -3.80
CA THR A 496 -21.07 -26.76 -4.90
C THR A 496 -22.12 -25.77 -5.43
N ALA A 497 -22.05 -24.48 -5.09
CA ALA A 497 -23.02 -23.49 -5.57
C ALA A 497 -22.82 -23.19 -7.07
N SER A 498 -23.93 -23.12 -7.82
CA SER A 498 -23.98 -22.62 -9.21
C SER A 498 -23.24 -23.43 -10.28
N LEU A 499 -23.14 -24.77 -10.10
CA LEU A 499 -22.47 -25.67 -11.03
C LEU A 499 -23.47 -26.46 -11.89
N ASP A 500 -23.05 -26.87 -13.07
CA ASP A 500 -23.77 -27.83 -13.90
C ASP A 500 -23.71 -29.24 -13.28
N VAL A 501 -24.66 -30.10 -13.65
CA VAL A 501 -24.89 -31.40 -13.00
C VAL A 501 -23.67 -32.33 -13.08
N GLU A 502 -22.94 -32.31 -14.21
CA GLU A 502 -21.75 -33.16 -14.40
C GLU A 502 -20.60 -32.74 -13.49
N ASN A 503 -20.32 -31.42 -13.43
CA ASN A 503 -19.30 -30.88 -12.55
C ASN A 503 -19.70 -31.02 -11.06
N GLU A 504 -20.98 -30.88 -10.71
CA GLU A 504 -21.44 -31.08 -9.33
C GLU A 504 -21.15 -32.52 -8.86
N THR A 505 -21.40 -33.53 -9.70
CA THR A 505 -21.13 -34.94 -9.36
C THR A 505 -19.63 -35.19 -9.15
N ALA A 506 -18.80 -34.75 -10.08
CA ALA A 506 -17.33 -34.92 -9.98
C ALA A 506 -16.73 -34.19 -8.75
N ILE A 507 -17.26 -33.02 -8.38
CA ILE A 507 -16.87 -32.28 -7.18
C ILE A 507 -17.33 -32.98 -5.92
N GLN A 508 -18.57 -33.51 -5.86
CA GLN A 508 -19.08 -34.25 -4.70
C GLN A 508 -18.26 -35.52 -4.42
N GLU A 509 -17.88 -36.26 -5.46
CA GLU A 509 -17.00 -37.39 -5.35
C GLU A 509 -15.62 -37.01 -4.82
N ALA A 510 -15.02 -35.95 -5.35
CA ALA A 510 -13.73 -35.45 -4.89
C ALA A 510 -13.80 -34.99 -3.42
N LEU A 511 -14.84 -34.25 -3.04
CA LEU A 511 -15.05 -33.81 -1.65
C LEU A 511 -15.26 -35.02 -0.71
N SER A 512 -16.04 -36.02 -1.11
CA SER A 512 -16.26 -37.24 -0.31
C SER A 512 -14.96 -38.02 -0.04
N ARG A 513 -14.01 -37.98 -1.01
CA ARG A 513 -12.67 -38.55 -0.80
C ARG A 513 -11.82 -37.68 0.12
N LEU A 514 -11.91 -36.34 -0.03
CA LEU A 514 -11.12 -35.36 0.73
C LEU A 514 -11.44 -35.37 2.22
N ILE A 515 -12.74 -35.48 2.59
CA ILE A 515 -13.21 -35.40 3.99
C ILE A 515 -12.98 -36.66 4.78
N LYS A 516 -12.65 -37.79 4.12
CA LYS A 516 -12.51 -39.09 4.77
C LYS A 516 -11.41 -39.08 5.84
N HIS A 517 -11.78 -39.45 7.07
CA HIS A 517 -10.89 -39.47 8.25
C HIS A 517 -10.32 -38.10 8.66
N LYS A 518 -10.94 -36.98 8.24
CA LYS A 518 -10.56 -35.63 8.61
C LYS A 518 -11.58 -35.02 9.58
N THR A 519 -11.16 -34.01 10.34
CA THR A 519 -12.08 -33.14 11.06
C THR A 519 -12.64 -32.12 10.08
N VAL A 520 -13.94 -32.09 9.89
CA VAL A 520 -14.54 -31.27 8.84
C VAL A 520 -15.56 -30.30 9.40
N LEU A 521 -15.41 -29.01 9.05
CA LEU A 521 -16.40 -27.98 9.32
C LEU A 521 -16.95 -27.47 7.99
N ILE A 522 -18.22 -27.73 7.70
CA ILE A 522 -18.87 -27.36 6.43
C ILE A 522 -19.88 -26.24 6.67
N ILE A 523 -19.81 -25.19 5.88
CA ILE A 523 -20.92 -24.22 5.73
C ILE A 523 -21.80 -24.71 4.60
N ALA A 524 -23.06 -24.98 4.90
CA ALA A 524 -23.99 -25.47 3.91
C ALA A 524 -25.22 -24.58 3.75
N HIS A 525 -25.54 -24.35 2.50
CA HIS A 525 -26.78 -23.71 2.06
C HIS A 525 -27.78 -24.71 1.48
N ARG A 526 -27.31 -25.91 1.10
CA ARG A 526 -28.14 -27.01 0.62
C ARG A 526 -28.22 -28.12 1.65
N MET A 527 -29.41 -28.42 2.18
CA MET A 527 -29.60 -29.45 3.23
C MET A 527 -29.23 -30.85 2.75
N ARG A 528 -29.36 -31.14 1.45
CA ARG A 528 -28.93 -32.43 0.86
C ARG A 528 -27.44 -32.69 1.05
N THR A 529 -26.61 -31.68 0.95
CA THR A 529 -25.14 -31.79 1.08
C THR A 529 -24.72 -32.26 2.48
N VAL A 530 -25.54 -31.98 3.49
CA VAL A 530 -25.23 -32.22 4.90
C VAL A 530 -26.11 -33.30 5.54
N ALA A 531 -26.95 -33.94 4.76
CA ALA A 531 -27.78 -35.08 5.27
C ALA A 531 -26.95 -36.25 5.83
N GLY A 532 -25.71 -36.42 5.35
CA GLY A 532 -24.75 -37.39 5.84
C GLY A 532 -23.75 -36.88 6.86
N ALA A 533 -23.94 -35.66 7.39
CA ALA A 533 -23.05 -35.12 8.42
C ALA A 533 -23.28 -35.81 9.77
N ASP A 534 -22.21 -35.96 10.56
CA ASP A 534 -22.30 -36.57 11.91
C ASP A 534 -23.00 -35.61 12.87
N LYS A 535 -22.78 -34.30 12.70
CA LYS A 535 -23.37 -33.26 13.54
C LYS A 535 -23.82 -32.05 12.71
N ILE A 536 -25.00 -31.54 13.04
CA ILE A 536 -25.53 -30.26 12.54
C ILE A 536 -25.49 -29.26 13.69
N VAL A 537 -25.08 -28.03 13.37
CA VAL A 537 -25.16 -26.86 14.25
C VAL A 537 -25.97 -25.78 13.52
N VAL A 538 -27.13 -25.45 14.04
CA VAL A 538 -28.03 -24.44 13.47
C VAL A 538 -27.73 -23.10 14.10
N LEU A 539 -27.23 -22.17 13.32
CA LEU A 539 -26.93 -20.79 13.73
C LEU A 539 -28.07 -19.87 13.34
N SER A 540 -28.63 -19.14 14.31
CA SER A 540 -29.67 -18.14 14.09
C SER A 540 -29.50 -16.96 15.04
N GLY A 541 -29.52 -15.73 14.52
CA GLY A 541 -29.38 -14.53 15.35
C GLY A 541 -28.08 -14.44 16.15
N GLY A 542 -27.00 -15.10 15.67
CA GLY A 542 -25.67 -15.07 16.33
C GLY A 542 -25.54 -16.03 17.51
N ILE A 543 -26.42 -17.01 17.65
CA ILE A 543 -26.37 -18.06 18.68
C ILE A 543 -26.56 -19.43 18.05
N VAL A 544 -26.17 -20.49 18.78
CA VAL A 544 -26.52 -21.87 18.43
C VAL A 544 -27.96 -22.13 18.85
N ALA A 545 -28.88 -22.15 17.89
CA ALA A 545 -30.30 -22.41 18.13
C ALA A 545 -30.56 -23.91 18.40
N GLU A 546 -29.93 -24.80 17.61
CA GLU A 546 -30.07 -26.26 17.71
C GLU A 546 -28.75 -26.92 17.38
N GLN A 547 -28.45 -28.05 18.00
CA GLN A 547 -27.34 -28.90 17.61
C GLN A 547 -27.68 -30.39 17.90
N GLY A 548 -27.17 -31.27 17.06
CA GLY A 548 -27.39 -32.74 17.17
C GLY A 548 -27.16 -33.45 15.85
N SER A 549 -27.43 -34.74 15.78
CA SER A 549 -27.43 -35.47 14.51
C SER A 549 -28.60 -35.04 13.61
N PRO A 550 -28.49 -35.18 12.26
CA PRO A 550 -29.58 -34.86 11.35
C PRO A 550 -30.90 -35.53 11.71
N ALA A 551 -30.86 -36.80 12.11
CA ALA A 551 -32.05 -37.59 12.49
C ALA A 551 -32.71 -37.06 13.76
N GLU A 552 -31.91 -36.71 14.80
CA GLU A 552 -32.41 -36.15 16.05
C GLU A 552 -33.08 -34.79 15.83
N LEU A 553 -32.43 -33.89 15.03
CA LEU A 553 -32.95 -32.56 14.77
C LEU A 553 -34.22 -32.61 13.93
N TYR A 554 -34.29 -33.52 12.95
CA TYR A 554 -35.49 -33.71 12.15
C TYR A 554 -36.67 -34.20 13.00
N ALA A 555 -36.43 -35.11 13.96
CA ALA A 555 -37.43 -35.61 14.90
C ALA A 555 -37.95 -34.51 15.87
N ARG A 556 -37.12 -33.51 16.21
CA ARG A 556 -37.50 -32.39 17.10
C ARG A 556 -38.46 -31.40 16.46
N LYS A 557 -38.64 -31.45 15.14
CA LYS A 557 -39.50 -30.52 14.35
C LYS A 557 -39.20 -29.03 14.59
N GLY A 558 -37.92 -28.71 14.77
CA GLY A 558 -37.45 -27.35 15.02
C GLY A 558 -37.06 -26.59 13.75
N LEU A 559 -36.14 -25.63 13.90
CA LEU A 559 -35.68 -24.76 12.80
C LEU A 559 -34.98 -25.57 11.69
N TYR A 560 -34.21 -26.63 12.06
CA TYR A 560 -33.58 -27.52 11.08
C TYR A 560 -34.63 -28.21 10.19
N THR A 561 -35.68 -28.81 10.78
CA THR A 561 -36.75 -29.48 10.05
C THR A 561 -37.44 -28.50 9.11
N HIS A 562 -37.78 -27.29 9.59
CA HIS A 562 -38.41 -26.25 8.77
C HIS A 562 -37.55 -25.89 7.53
N MET A 563 -36.23 -25.77 7.69
CA MET A 563 -35.31 -25.49 6.58
C MET A 563 -35.25 -26.65 5.57
N VAL A 564 -35.22 -27.90 6.04
CA VAL A 564 -35.26 -29.11 5.18
C VAL A 564 -36.56 -29.16 4.37
N ASP A 565 -37.69 -28.95 5.03
CA ASP A 565 -39.02 -29.01 4.39
C ASP A 565 -39.18 -27.91 3.36
N LEU A 566 -38.75 -26.67 3.64
CA LEU A 566 -38.74 -25.56 2.69
C LEU A 566 -37.92 -25.86 1.44
N GLN A 567 -36.70 -26.42 1.61
CA GLN A 567 -35.88 -26.78 0.44
C GLN A 567 -36.48 -27.93 -0.37
N SER A 568 -37.07 -28.90 0.28
CA SER A 568 -37.76 -30.01 -0.39
C SER A 568 -38.98 -29.50 -1.18
N ALA A 569 -39.73 -28.58 -0.62
CA ALA A 569 -40.87 -27.94 -1.30
C ALA A 569 -40.43 -27.11 -2.53
N SER A 570 -39.28 -26.39 -2.43
CA SER A 570 -38.75 -25.59 -3.54
C SER A 570 -38.24 -26.42 -4.72
N GLN A 571 -37.82 -27.66 -4.50
CA GLN A 571 -37.38 -28.59 -5.56
C GLN A 571 -38.53 -29.17 -6.37
N ASN A 572 -39.74 -29.18 -5.81
CA ASN A 572 -40.96 -29.62 -6.49
C ASN A 572 -41.64 -28.51 -7.30
N TRP A 573 -41.02 -27.32 -7.35
CA TRP A 573 -41.57 -26.21 -8.14
C TRP A 573 -41.20 -26.43 -9.61
N THR A 574 -42.21 -26.73 -10.42
CA THR A 574 -42.13 -26.83 -11.89
C THR A 574 -42.82 -25.62 -12.50
N ILE A 575 -42.16 -25.00 -13.51
CA ILE A 575 -42.76 -23.94 -14.33
C ILE A 575 -43.84 -24.52 -15.23
#